data_851af1ebd81f95a2455dc61e18225952
#
_entry.id   851af1ebd81f95a2455dc61e18225952
#
_cell.length_a   1.000
_cell.length_b   1.000
_cell.length_c   1.000
_cell.angle_alpha   90.00
_cell.angle_beta   90.00
_cell.angle_gamma   90.00
#
_symmetry.space_group_name_H-M   'P 1'
#
loop_
_entity.id
_entity.type
_entity.pdbx_description
1 polymer ?
#
loop_
_entity_poly.entity_id
_entity_poly.type
_entity_poly.pdbx_seq_one_letter_code
_entity_poly.pdbx_strand_id
1 'polypeptide(L)'
;MLSRPFSYHEHPVEIVRQFTPNWFTVTMGTGVLALLLNQLPGPAWLPVLAAGVWRANIALFSLFSLLYIAHWLFYTRQAINSLSHSVVPMFLGAIPMGFATIVNGTLVFGHNPELALRLWEIDVVLSVLIGLGVPFAMVVSQKHALEAMTGVWLLPIVACEVAAASGALLAPHLPAHVAVNLVLAGYVLWALSVPLAMGIITILFLRLVLHSLPPAEMAVSSWLALGPLGTGALGLLLLGHAAPAAFVGSKLAFIGSVAQGIGVIGGLVVWAYGAWWLALAVAMVLAQRPHKLPFNMGWWGFTFPLGVFILATNALGAQTGLAAFTIAGHTMTGVFVALWGLVALRTLCGAYHGSLFVSPCVPPRTKMSGPVGAVAPASRCG
;
A
#
# COMPACT_ATOMS: atom_id res chain seq x y z
N MET A 1 -1.51 16.94 31.99
CA MET A 1 -1.80 15.60 32.52
C MET A 1 -1.92 14.67 31.30
N LEU A 2 -1.07 13.66 31.19
CA LEU A 2 -1.23 12.61 30.19
C LEU A 2 -2.52 11.86 30.51
N SER A 3 -3.49 11.84 29.60
CA SER A 3 -4.70 11.05 29.74
C SER A 3 -4.33 9.56 29.84
N ARG A 4 -5.18 8.76 30.50
CA ARG A 4 -4.93 7.32 30.63
C ARG A 4 -4.90 6.67 29.23
N PRO A 5 -4.01 5.66 28.99
CA PRO A 5 -4.04 4.90 27.76
C PRO A 5 -5.43 4.32 27.51
N PHE A 6 -5.86 4.29 26.23
CA PHE A 6 -7.15 3.75 25.81
C PHE A 6 -8.38 4.35 26.49
N SER A 7 -8.28 5.64 26.88
CA SER A 7 -9.35 6.36 27.57
C SER A 7 -10.65 6.49 26.79
N TYR A 8 -10.60 6.26 25.45
CA TYR A 8 -11.75 6.32 24.55
C TYR A 8 -12.70 5.11 24.72
N HIS A 9 -12.17 3.96 25.12
CA HIS A 9 -12.94 2.72 25.29
C HIS A 9 -13.17 2.38 26.77
N GLU A 10 -14.28 1.72 27.08
CA GLU A 10 -14.57 1.25 28.44
C GLU A 10 -13.64 0.11 28.86
N HIS A 11 -13.31 -0.77 27.91
CA HIS A 11 -12.45 -1.93 28.15
C HIS A 11 -11.40 -2.09 27.03
N PRO A 12 -10.15 -2.47 27.34
CA PRO A 12 -9.11 -2.71 26.33
C PRO A 12 -9.46 -3.77 25.27
N VAL A 13 -10.36 -4.70 25.61
CA VAL A 13 -10.86 -5.73 24.67
C VAL A 13 -11.57 -5.13 23.46
N GLU A 14 -12.10 -3.90 23.58
CA GLU A 14 -12.71 -3.18 22.45
C GLU A 14 -11.71 -2.92 21.33
N ILE A 15 -10.41 -2.84 21.59
CA ILE A 15 -9.36 -2.70 20.57
C ILE A 15 -9.42 -3.88 19.61
N VAL A 16 -9.51 -5.11 20.10
CA VAL A 16 -9.61 -6.31 19.28
C VAL A 16 -10.95 -6.34 18.54
N ARG A 17 -12.03 -5.99 19.23
CA ARG A 17 -13.38 -5.98 18.65
C ARG A 17 -13.54 -4.95 17.53
N GLN A 18 -12.89 -3.80 17.64
CA GLN A 18 -12.94 -2.69 16.68
C GLN A 18 -11.79 -2.74 15.64
N PHE A 19 -10.93 -3.76 15.71
CA PHE A 19 -9.78 -3.84 14.82
C PHE A 19 -10.21 -4.09 13.37
N THR A 20 -9.66 -3.29 12.45
CA THR A 20 -9.98 -3.36 11.01
C THR A 20 -8.70 -3.47 10.18
N PRO A 21 -8.76 -4.04 8.96
CA PRO A 21 -7.55 -4.26 8.15
C PRO A 21 -6.85 -2.97 7.69
N ASN A 22 -7.47 -1.80 7.83
CA ASN A 22 -6.83 -0.52 7.51
C ASN A 22 -5.56 -0.24 8.36
N TRP A 23 -5.39 -0.87 9.54
CA TRP A 23 -4.17 -0.76 10.33
C TRP A 23 -2.92 -1.27 9.58
N PHE A 24 -3.07 -2.20 8.65
CA PHE A 24 -1.94 -2.68 7.84
C PHE A 24 -1.38 -1.62 6.88
N THR A 25 -2.11 -0.52 6.62
CA THR A 25 -1.57 0.61 5.86
C THR A 25 -0.38 1.28 6.57
N VAL A 26 -0.31 1.19 7.90
CA VAL A 26 0.85 1.63 8.70
C VAL A 26 2.10 0.87 8.27
N THR A 27 1.97 -0.45 8.13
CA THR A 27 3.11 -1.32 7.78
C THR A 27 3.54 -1.15 6.33
N MET A 28 2.60 -0.88 5.42
CA MET A 28 2.91 -0.53 4.03
C MET A 28 3.80 0.72 3.97
N GLY A 29 3.36 1.82 4.60
CA GLY A 29 4.08 3.09 4.58
C GLY A 29 5.41 3.05 5.33
N THR A 30 5.47 2.35 6.48
CA THR A 30 6.68 2.22 7.29
C THR A 30 7.73 1.33 6.62
N GLY A 31 7.28 0.25 5.97
CA GLY A 31 8.20 -0.63 5.25
C GLY A 31 8.82 0.04 4.02
N VAL A 32 8.04 0.81 3.26
CA VAL A 32 8.58 1.60 2.14
C VAL A 32 9.52 2.70 2.62
N LEU A 33 9.26 3.33 3.79
CA LEU A 33 10.21 4.26 4.39
C LEU A 33 11.59 3.62 4.59
N ALA A 34 11.65 2.39 5.12
CA ALA A 34 12.91 1.70 5.31
C ALA A 34 13.66 1.51 3.98
N LEU A 35 12.96 1.07 2.93
CA LEU A 35 13.55 0.88 1.61
C LEU A 35 14.07 2.19 1.00
N LEU A 36 13.33 3.29 1.14
CA LEU A 36 13.72 4.61 0.64
C LEU A 36 14.92 5.18 1.40
N LEU A 37 14.94 5.06 2.74
CA LEU A 37 16.08 5.51 3.54
C LEU A 37 17.37 4.79 3.16
N ASN A 38 17.30 3.51 2.82
CA ASN A 38 18.45 2.72 2.37
C ASN A 38 19.00 3.16 1.00
N GLN A 39 18.17 3.80 0.17
CA GLN A 39 18.58 4.30 -1.15
C GLN A 39 19.17 5.72 -1.12
N LEU A 40 19.02 6.45 -0.01
CA LEU A 40 19.57 7.79 0.09
C LEU A 40 21.09 7.77 0.28
N PRO A 41 21.83 8.60 -0.45
CA PRO A 41 23.23 8.86 -0.14
C PRO A 41 23.34 9.59 1.20
N GLY A 42 24.23 9.14 2.07
CA GLY A 42 24.35 9.79 3.36
C GLY A 42 25.35 9.12 4.31
N PRO A 43 25.35 9.53 5.57
CA PRO A 43 26.27 9.00 6.58
C PRO A 43 25.98 7.53 6.89
N ALA A 44 26.98 6.81 7.41
CA ALA A 44 26.93 5.37 7.69
C ALA A 44 25.81 4.93 8.67
N TRP A 45 25.27 5.85 9.48
CA TRP A 45 24.14 5.54 10.36
C TRP A 45 22.80 5.38 9.62
N LEU A 46 22.67 5.92 8.40
CA LEU A 46 21.40 5.92 7.66
C LEU A 46 20.92 4.52 7.26
N PRO A 47 21.75 3.61 6.70
CA PRO A 47 21.37 2.21 6.48
C PRO A 47 21.03 1.48 7.78
N VAL A 48 21.71 1.81 8.89
CA VAL A 48 21.41 1.23 10.22
C VAL A 48 20.03 1.66 10.70
N LEU A 49 19.69 2.94 10.54
CA LEU A 49 18.34 3.45 10.81
C LEU A 49 17.29 2.77 9.93
N ALA A 50 17.54 2.65 8.62
CA ALA A 50 16.66 1.99 7.67
C ALA A 50 16.37 0.53 8.10
N ALA A 51 17.40 -0.22 8.47
CA ALA A 51 17.26 -1.57 9.00
C ALA A 51 16.49 -1.60 10.34
N GLY A 52 16.68 -0.59 11.20
CA GLY A 52 15.92 -0.41 12.44
C GLY A 52 14.43 -0.19 12.18
N VAL A 53 14.10 0.69 11.22
CA VAL A 53 12.70 0.94 10.79
C VAL A 53 12.06 -0.33 10.22
N TRP A 54 12.80 -1.11 9.42
CA TRP A 54 12.30 -2.38 8.90
C TRP A 54 12.02 -3.40 10.02
N ARG A 55 12.91 -3.54 11.02
CA ARG A 55 12.66 -4.41 12.17
C ARG A 55 11.43 -3.97 12.97
N ALA A 56 11.27 -2.67 13.18
CA ALA A 56 10.07 -2.11 13.80
C ALA A 56 8.80 -2.42 12.98
N ASN A 57 8.91 -2.37 11.64
CA ASN A 57 7.82 -2.73 10.75
C ASN A 57 7.41 -4.20 10.87
N ILE A 58 8.37 -5.14 11.01
CA ILE A 58 8.07 -6.55 11.29
C ILE A 58 7.29 -6.68 12.60
N ALA A 59 7.72 -6.00 13.67
CA ALA A 59 7.03 -6.05 14.96
C ALA A 59 5.59 -5.50 14.86
N LEU A 60 5.39 -4.39 14.13
CA LEU A 60 4.07 -3.81 13.90
C LEU A 60 3.19 -4.75 13.09
N PHE A 61 3.71 -5.33 12.00
CA PHE A 61 2.96 -6.27 11.16
C PHE A 61 2.54 -7.50 11.96
N SER A 62 3.46 -8.06 12.77
CA SER A 62 3.17 -9.19 13.64
C SER A 62 2.10 -8.86 14.67
N LEU A 63 2.19 -7.69 15.31
CA LEU A 63 1.18 -7.22 16.27
C LEU A 63 -0.20 -7.08 15.61
N PHE A 64 -0.26 -6.44 14.45
CA PHE A 64 -1.53 -6.23 13.73
C PHE A 64 -2.11 -7.55 13.23
N SER A 65 -1.26 -8.48 12.78
CA SER A 65 -1.69 -9.83 12.40
C SER A 65 -2.29 -10.58 13.58
N LEU A 66 -1.66 -10.53 14.75
CA LEU A 66 -2.20 -11.13 15.98
C LEU A 66 -3.54 -10.52 16.39
N LEU A 67 -3.66 -9.19 16.34
CA LEU A 67 -4.92 -8.48 16.65
C LEU A 67 -6.02 -8.83 15.65
N TYR A 68 -5.68 -8.93 14.36
CA TYR A 68 -6.65 -9.27 13.32
C TYR A 68 -7.08 -10.74 13.37
N ILE A 69 -6.16 -11.66 13.66
CA ILE A 69 -6.47 -13.08 13.92
C ILE A 69 -7.37 -13.19 15.16
N ALA A 70 -7.04 -12.48 16.24
CA ALA A 70 -7.87 -12.45 17.44
C ALA A 70 -9.27 -11.89 17.16
N HIS A 71 -9.37 -10.84 16.31
CA HIS A 71 -10.67 -10.33 15.85
C HIS A 71 -11.49 -11.41 15.14
N TRP A 72 -10.89 -12.18 14.23
CA TRP A 72 -11.55 -13.28 13.53
C TRP A 72 -11.95 -14.43 14.46
N LEU A 73 -11.11 -14.77 15.44
CA LEU A 73 -11.39 -15.89 16.36
C LEU A 73 -12.48 -15.55 17.38
N PHE A 74 -12.41 -14.34 17.98
CA PHE A 74 -13.31 -13.97 19.08
C PHE A 74 -14.57 -13.23 18.60
N TYR A 75 -14.55 -12.63 17.39
CA TYR A 75 -15.63 -11.81 16.85
C TYR A 75 -15.99 -12.22 15.41
N THR A 76 -15.97 -13.52 15.11
CA THR A 76 -16.17 -14.12 13.78
C THR A 76 -17.40 -13.56 13.06
N ARG A 77 -18.55 -13.45 13.76
CA ARG A 77 -19.77 -12.91 13.14
C ARG A 77 -19.61 -11.46 12.67
N GLN A 78 -18.88 -10.65 13.43
CA GLN A 78 -18.63 -9.25 13.07
C GLN A 78 -17.60 -9.16 11.92
N ALA A 79 -16.58 -10.02 11.95
CA ALA A 79 -15.59 -10.12 10.88
C ALA A 79 -16.27 -10.51 9.54
N ILE A 80 -17.15 -11.49 9.54
CA ILE A 80 -17.92 -11.88 8.35
C ILE A 80 -18.82 -10.75 7.88
N ASN A 81 -19.54 -10.07 8.77
CA ASN A 81 -20.40 -8.95 8.41
C ASN A 81 -19.61 -7.78 7.82
N SER A 82 -18.35 -7.58 8.26
CA SER A 82 -17.49 -6.54 7.70
C SER A 82 -17.13 -6.76 6.23
N LEU A 83 -17.17 -8.00 5.73
CA LEU A 83 -16.93 -8.32 4.32
C LEU A 83 -18.02 -7.78 3.38
N SER A 84 -19.22 -7.55 3.89
CA SER A 84 -20.35 -6.98 3.12
C SER A 84 -20.30 -5.44 3.10
N HIS A 85 -19.40 -4.81 3.86
CA HIS A 85 -19.26 -3.35 3.86
C HIS A 85 -18.56 -2.86 2.59
N SER A 86 -19.00 -1.73 2.02
CA SER A 86 -18.49 -1.20 0.75
C SER A 86 -17.04 -0.69 0.79
N VAL A 87 -16.44 -0.49 1.96
CA VAL A 87 -15.10 0.11 2.11
C VAL A 87 -14.13 -0.78 2.89
N VAL A 88 -14.58 -1.40 4.00
CA VAL A 88 -13.69 -2.13 4.92
C VAL A 88 -12.92 -3.27 4.23
N PRO A 89 -13.53 -4.11 3.39
CA PRO A 89 -12.81 -5.21 2.73
C PRO A 89 -11.75 -4.74 1.74
N MET A 90 -11.84 -3.52 1.21
CA MET A 90 -10.83 -2.99 0.31
C MET A 90 -9.45 -2.93 0.98
N PHE A 91 -9.42 -2.66 2.29
CA PHE A 91 -8.18 -2.60 3.06
C PHE A 91 -7.53 -3.97 3.31
N LEU A 92 -8.18 -5.09 2.97
CA LEU A 92 -7.53 -6.41 2.97
C LEU A 92 -6.30 -6.41 2.06
N GLY A 93 -6.32 -5.64 0.96
CA GLY A 93 -5.15 -5.45 0.09
C GLY A 93 -3.92 -4.88 0.80
N ALA A 94 -4.11 -4.17 1.91
CA ALA A 94 -2.99 -3.64 2.69
C ALA A 94 -2.17 -4.74 3.40
N ILE A 95 -2.75 -5.92 3.63
CA ILE A 95 -2.07 -7.04 4.30
C ILE A 95 -0.91 -7.56 3.44
N PRO A 96 -1.13 -8.07 2.21
CA PRO A 96 -0.02 -8.52 1.36
C PRO A 96 0.93 -7.38 0.99
N MET A 97 0.45 -6.17 0.70
CA MET A 97 1.34 -5.04 0.39
C MET A 97 2.25 -4.66 1.58
N GLY A 98 1.76 -4.73 2.82
CA GLY A 98 2.58 -4.58 4.03
C GLY A 98 3.58 -5.73 4.19
N PHE A 99 3.15 -6.96 3.89
CA PHE A 99 3.99 -8.14 3.95
C PHE A 99 5.09 -8.13 2.87
N ALA A 100 4.80 -7.67 1.66
CA ALA A 100 5.80 -7.47 0.60
C ALA A 100 6.95 -6.57 1.04
N THR A 101 6.72 -5.56 1.89
CA THR A 101 7.81 -4.74 2.43
C THR A 101 8.72 -5.52 3.39
N ILE A 102 8.19 -6.53 4.07
CA ILE A 102 8.98 -7.47 4.90
C ILE A 102 9.79 -8.39 4.00
N VAL A 103 9.19 -8.93 2.93
CA VAL A 103 9.88 -9.74 1.91
C VAL A 103 11.09 -8.98 1.35
N ASN A 104 10.86 -7.76 0.87
CA ASN A 104 11.91 -6.91 0.28
C ASN A 104 13.00 -6.56 1.31
N GLY A 105 12.62 -6.26 2.55
CA GLY A 105 13.57 -5.99 3.61
C GLY A 105 14.36 -7.22 4.06
N THR A 106 13.77 -8.43 3.97
CA THR A 106 14.49 -9.69 4.23
C THR A 106 15.63 -9.90 3.23
N LEU A 107 15.41 -9.49 1.97
CA LEU A 107 16.49 -9.46 0.98
C LEU A 107 17.50 -8.35 1.27
N VAL A 108 17.04 -7.12 1.44
CA VAL A 108 17.89 -5.91 1.47
C VAL A 108 18.67 -5.78 2.78
N PHE A 109 18.03 -6.03 3.91
CA PHE A 109 18.62 -5.87 5.26
C PHE A 109 18.99 -7.19 5.92
N GLY A 110 18.25 -8.26 5.60
CA GLY A 110 18.49 -9.61 6.12
C GLY A 110 19.50 -10.38 5.31
N HIS A 111 19.80 -9.96 4.08
CA HIS A 111 20.69 -10.63 3.13
C HIS A 111 20.37 -12.13 2.97
N ASN A 112 19.09 -12.48 3.05
CA ASN A 112 18.64 -13.87 2.98
C ASN A 112 17.63 -14.06 1.83
N PRO A 113 18.11 -14.32 0.60
CA PRO A 113 17.22 -14.48 -0.56
C PRO A 113 16.34 -15.73 -0.48
N GLU A 114 16.81 -16.81 0.17
CA GLU A 114 16.02 -18.04 0.32
C GLU A 114 14.79 -17.81 1.23
N LEU A 115 15.00 -17.16 2.39
CA LEU A 115 13.88 -16.80 3.26
C LEU A 115 12.95 -15.80 2.56
N ALA A 116 13.52 -14.81 1.87
CA ALA A 116 12.73 -13.85 1.11
C ALA A 116 11.86 -14.55 0.04
N LEU A 117 12.37 -15.58 -0.64
CA LEU A 117 11.62 -16.39 -1.59
C LEU A 117 10.43 -17.09 -0.91
N ARG A 118 10.64 -17.74 0.23
CA ARG A 118 9.55 -18.43 0.96
C ARG A 118 8.45 -17.46 1.41
N LEU A 119 8.86 -16.30 1.91
CA LEU A 119 7.91 -15.24 2.28
C LEU A 119 7.18 -14.69 1.06
N TRP A 120 7.88 -14.52 -0.08
CA TRP A 120 7.27 -14.09 -1.34
C TRP A 120 6.24 -15.10 -1.86
N GLU A 121 6.49 -16.40 -1.79
CA GLU A 121 5.52 -17.44 -2.16
C GLU A 121 4.21 -17.30 -1.38
N ILE A 122 4.31 -17.03 -0.07
CA ILE A 122 3.14 -16.77 0.79
C ILE A 122 2.44 -15.47 0.35
N ASP A 123 3.21 -14.41 0.09
CA ASP A 123 2.68 -13.10 -0.32
C ASP A 123 1.92 -13.18 -1.63
N VAL A 124 2.42 -13.95 -2.62
CA VAL A 124 1.73 -14.18 -3.90
C VAL A 124 0.38 -14.83 -3.69
N VAL A 125 0.30 -15.88 -2.84
CA VAL A 125 -0.97 -16.54 -2.55
C VAL A 125 -1.97 -15.56 -1.92
N LEU A 126 -1.53 -14.78 -0.93
CA LEU A 126 -2.37 -13.77 -0.28
C LEU A 126 -2.82 -12.69 -1.27
N SER A 127 -1.89 -12.20 -2.10
CA SER A 127 -2.16 -11.16 -3.10
C SER A 127 -3.20 -11.61 -4.12
N VAL A 128 -3.07 -12.82 -4.65
CA VAL A 128 -4.01 -13.38 -5.63
C VAL A 128 -5.38 -13.64 -4.99
N LEU A 129 -5.41 -14.25 -3.80
CA LEU A 129 -6.68 -14.50 -3.09
C LEU A 129 -7.45 -13.21 -2.79
N ILE A 130 -6.75 -12.17 -2.35
CA ILE A 130 -7.37 -10.88 -2.04
C ILE A 130 -7.71 -10.12 -3.33
N GLY A 131 -6.80 -10.13 -4.31
CA GLY A 131 -6.99 -9.46 -5.60
C GLY A 131 -8.15 -10.03 -6.43
N LEU A 132 -8.56 -11.27 -6.21
CA LEU A 132 -9.74 -11.89 -6.81
C LEU A 132 -10.95 -11.88 -5.87
N GLY A 133 -10.72 -12.22 -4.59
CA GLY A 133 -11.81 -12.41 -3.62
C GLY A 133 -12.54 -11.13 -3.27
N VAL A 134 -11.82 -10.01 -3.10
CA VAL A 134 -12.46 -8.72 -2.78
C VAL A 134 -13.25 -8.20 -3.98
N PRO A 135 -12.72 -8.11 -5.22
CA PRO A 135 -13.52 -7.75 -6.40
C PRO A 135 -14.71 -8.68 -6.62
N PHE A 136 -14.57 -9.98 -6.38
CA PHE A 136 -15.69 -10.90 -6.43
C PHE A 136 -16.79 -10.52 -5.41
N ALA A 137 -16.40 -10.23 -4.17
CA ALA A 137 -17.36 -9.77 -3.14
C ALA A 137 -18.02 -8.44 -3.50
N MET A 138 -17.28 -7.50 -4.14
CA MET A 138 -17.84 -6.24 -4.65
C MET A 138 -18.98 -6.48 -5.63
N VAL A 139 -18.85 -7.46 -6.51
CA VAL A 139 -19.85 -7.76 -7.54
C VAL A 139 -21.05 -8.54 -6.98
N VAL A 140 -20.80 -9.47 -6.05
CA VAL A 140 -21.83 -10.45 -5.63
C VAL A 140 -22.59 -10.03 -4.36
N SER A 141 -21.88 -9.39 -3.40
CA SER A 141 -22.45 -9.19 -2.05
C SER A 141 -22.47 -7.75 -1.56
N GLN A 142 -21.82 -6.83 -2.25
CA GLN A 142 -21.74 -5.42 -1.85
C GLN A 142 -22.59 -4.54 -2.78
N LYS A 143 -23.02 -3.40 -2.25
CA LYS A 143 -23.73 -2.38 -3.03
C LYS A 143 -22.81 -1.17 -3.20
N HIS A 144 -22.57 -0.79 -4.44
CA HIS A 144 -21.73 0.34 -4.81
C HIS A 144 -22.49 1.32 -5.68
N ALA A 145 -22.18 2.62 -5.53
CA ALA A 145 -22.62 3.69 -6.40
C ALA A 145 -21.42 4.43 -6.98
N LEU A 146 -21.50 4.86 -8.23
CA LEU A 146 -20.39 5.57 -8.88
C LEU A 146 -20.00 6.83 -8.11
N GLU A 147 -20.97 7.59 -7.61
CA GLU A 147 -20.74 8.79 -6.82
C GLU A 147 -19.95 8.56 -5.52
N ALA A 148 -20.10 7.37 -4.91
CA ALA A 148 -19.38 6.95 -3.70
C ALA A 148 -18.02 6.31 -3.99
N MET A 149 -17.67 6.10 -5.26
CA MET A 149 -16.40 5.50 -5.65
C MET A 149 -15.22 6.38 -5.24
N THR A 150 -14.19 5.76 -4.67
CA THR A 150 -12.93 6.41 -4.28
C THR A 150 -11.73 5.57 -4.68
N GLY A 151 -10.53 6.10 -4.56
CA GLY A 151 -9.29 5.37 -4.83
C GLY A 151 -9.06 4.12 -3.97
N VAL A 152 -9.84 3.93 -2.91
CA VAL A 152 -9.78 2.73 -2.05
C VAL A 152 -10.07 1.44 -2.83
N TRP A 153 -10.84 1.50 -3.93
CA TRP A 153 -11.10 0.36 -4.81
C TRP A 153 -9.84 -0.25 -5.42
N LEU A 154 -8.75 0.51 -5.49
CA LEU A 154 -7.47 0.05 -6.03
C LEU A 154 -6.70 -0.86 -5.05
N LEU A 155 -6.93 -0.73 -3.74
CA LEU A 155 -6.12 -1.43 -2.73
C LEU A 155 -6.06 -2.96 -2.91
N PRO A 156 -7.17 -3.69 -3.09
CA PRO A 156 -7.11 -5.15 -3.25
C PRO A 156 -6.45 -5.57 -4.56
N ILE A 157 -6.53 -4.74 -5.61
CA ILE A 157 -6.04 -5.05 -6.95
C ILE A 157 -4.53 -4.86 -7.05
N VAL A 158 -4.00 -3.82 -6.42
CA VAL A 158 -2.57 -3.44 -6.43
C VAL A 158 -1.67 -4.50 -5.77
N ALA A 159 -2.21 -5.35 -4.91
CA ALA A 159 -1.43 -6.36 -4.21
C ALA A 159 -0.62 -7.26 -5.16
N CYS A 160 -1.20 -7.70 -6.27
CA CYS A 160 -0.51 -8.58 -7.24
C CYS A 160 0.68 -7.89 -7.92
N GLU A 161 0.58 -6.60 -8.27
CA GLU A 161 1.72 -5.90 -8.91
C GLU A 161 2.82 -5.56 -7.89
N VAL A 162 2.48 -5.39 -6.61
CA VAL A 162 3.49 -5.26 -5.54
C VAL A 162 4.27 -6.55 -5.39
N ALA A 163 3.58 -7.71 -5.38
CA ALA A 163 4.21 -9.03 -5.37
C ALA A 163 5.07 -9.26 -6.64
N ALA A 164 4.62 -8.76 -7.82
CA ALA A 164 5.40 -8.81 -9.05
C ALA A 164 6.73 -8.05 -8.93
N ALA A 165 6.69 -6.83 -8.42
CA ALA A 165 7.88 -6.00 -8.19
C ALA A 165 8.84 -6.65 -7.18
N SER A 166 8.30 -7.25 -6.10
CA SER A 166 9.10 -7.97 -5.10
C SER A 166 9.78 -9.21 -5.68
N GLY A 167 9.08 -10.01 -6.49
CA GLY A 167 9.66 -11.15 -7.18
C GLY A 167 10.76 -10.75 -8.17
N ALA A 168 10.56 -9.65 -8.90
CA ALA A 168 11.56 -9.11 -9.81
C ALA A 168 12.83 -8.61 -9.09
N LEU A 169 12.68 -7.99 -7.92
CA LEU A 169 13.79 -7.57 -7.06
C LEU A 169 14.58 -8.77 -6.55
N LEU A 170 13.90 -9.87 -6.25
CA LEU A 170 14.48 -11.09 -5.70
C LEU A 170 15.20 -11.93 -6.77
N ALA A 171 14.71 -11.97 -8.01
CA ALA A 171 15.17 -12.84 -9.08
C ALA A 171 16.70 -12.84 -9.32
N PRO A 172 17.41 -11.67 -9.34
CA PRO A 172 18.87 -11.65 -9.55
C PRO A 172 19.71 -12.32 -8.45
N HIS A 173 19.11 -12.61 -7.30
CA HIS A 173 19.79 -13.17 -6.12
C HIS A 173 19.59 -14.69 -5.97
N LEU A 174 18.94 -15.31 -6.96
CA LEU A 174 18.55 -16.73 -6.92
C LEU A 174 19.13 -17.50 -8.12
N PRO A 175 19.19 -18.84 -8.05
CA PRO A 175 19.63 -19.67 -9.16
C PRO A 175 18.80 -19.42 -10.42
N ALA A 176 19.42 -19.51 -11.61
CA ALA A 176 18.81 -19.14 -12.88
C ALA A 176 17.44 -19.83 -13.15
N HIS A 177 17.29 -21.12 -12.82
CA HIS A 177 16.03 -21.83 -13.00
C HIS A 177 14.89 -21.31 -12.11
N VAL A 178 15.20 -20.76 -10.93
CA VAL A 178 14.24 -20.09 -10.05
C VAL A 178 13.95 -18.68 -10.58
N ALA A 179 14.99 -17.93 -10.98
CA ALA A 179 14.88 -16.58 -11.50
C ALA A 179 13.95 -16.49 -12.73
N VAL A 180 14.05 -17.46 -13.67
CA VAL A 180 13.13 -17.55 -14.82
C VAL A 180 11.67 -17.61 -14.35
N ASN A 181 11.38 -18.50 -13.40
CA ASN A 181 10.03 -18.69 -12.90
C ASN A 181 9.50 -17.41 -12.17
N LEU A 182 10.36 -16.73 -11.38
CA LEU A 182 9.99 -15.50 -10.71
C LEU A 182 9.67 -14.37 -11.71
N VAL A 183 10.49 -14.20 -12.74
CA VAL A 183 10.27 -13.17 -13.76
C VAL A 183 8.99 -13.44 -14.53
N LEU A 184 8.74 -14.70 -14.95
CA LEU A 184 7.50 -15.05 -15.64
C LEU A 184 6.26 -14.89 -14.74
N ALA A 185 6.32 -15.39 -13.50
CA ALA A 185 5.26 -15.19 -12.52
C ALA A 185 5.03 -13.69 -12.24
N GLY A 186 6.11 -12.91 -12.17
CA GLY A 186 6.04 -11.45 -12.01
C GLY A 186 5.27 -10.78 -13.15
N TYR A 187 5.53 -11.14 -14.41
CA TYR A 187 4.75 -10.61 -15.55
C TYR A 187 3.27 -11.01 -15.47
N VAL A 188 2.97 -12.25 -15.05
CA VAL A 188 1.57 -12.68 -14.86
C VAL A 188 0.89 -11.87 -13.74
N LEU A 189 1.54 -11.72 -12.59
CA LEU A 189 1.01 -10.94 -11.46
C LEU A 189 0.82 -9.47 -11.82
N TRP A 190 1.76 -8.89 -12.58
CA TRP A 190 1.65 -7.54 -13.11
C TRP A 190 0.44 -7.40 -14.03
N ALA A 191 0.23 -8.37 -14.93
CA ALA A 191 -0.88 -8.38 -15.89
C ALA A 191 -2.24 -8.63 -15.21
N LEU A 192 -2.28 -9.34 -14.08
CA LEU A 192 -3.51 -9.51 -13.29
C LEU A 192 -3.97 -8.21 -12.61
N SER A 193 -3.07 -7.27 -12.39
CA SER A 193 -3.32 -6.05 -11.62
C SER A 193 -3.40 -4.80 -12.48
N VAL A 194 -2.32 -4.46 -13.19
CA VAL A 194 -2.15 -3.14 -13.81
C VAL A 194 -3.21 -2.79 -14.85
N PRO A 195 -3.60 -3.67 -15.79
CA PRO A 195 -4.65 -3.33 -16.76
C PRO A 195 -5.99 -3.02 -16.09
N LEU A 196 -6.36 -3.77 -15.06
CA LEU A 196 -7.59 -3.52 -14.30
C LEU A 196 -7.48 -2.22 -13.49
N ALA A 197 -6.33 -1.96 -12.84
CA ALA A 197 -6.09 -0.73 -12.12
C ALA A 197 -6.18 0.50 -13.05
N MET A 198 -5.64 0.44 -14.27
CA MET A 198 -5.76 1.52 -15.26
C MET A 198 -7.23 1.77 -15.64
N GLY A 199 -8.03 0.72 -15.83
CA GLY A 199 -9.48 0.85 -16.06
C GLY A 199 -10.19 1.54 -14.89
N ILE A 200 -9.89 1.14 -13.65
CA ILE A 200 -10.45 1.75 -12.44
C ILE A 200 -10.02 3.21 -12.30
N ILE A 201 -8.77 3.56 -12.57
CA ILE A 201 -8.27 4.95 -12.53
C ILE A 201 -9.02 5.81 -13.54
N THR A 202 -9.27 5.30 -14.75
CA THR A 202 -10.06 6.01 -15.77
C THR A 202 -11.48 6.28 -15.28
N ILE A 203 -12.14 5.29 -14.69
CA ILE A 203 -13.49 5.45 -14.12
C ILE A 203 -13.45 6.40 -12.91
N LEU A 204 -12.43 6.32 -12.07
CA LEU A 204 -12.24 7.23 -10.94
C LEU A 204 -12.08 8.68 -11.41
N PHE A 205 -11.32 8.92 -12.49
CA PHE A 205 -11.20 10.24 -13.08
C PHE A 205 -12.56 10.74 -13.60
N LEU A 206 -13.30 9.90 -14.33
CA LEU A 206 -14.66 10.21 -14.78
C LEU A 206 -15.57 10.55 -13.60
N ARG A 207 -15.53 9.76 -12.53
CA ARG A 207 -16.29 10.02 -11.30
C ARG A 207 -15.94 11.38 -10.68
N LEU A 208 -14.66 11.74 -10.61
CA LEU A 208 -14.22 13.04 -10.07
C LEU A 208 -14.73 14.20 -10.91
N VAL A 209 -14.78 14.05 -12.23
CA VAL A 209 -15.34 15.07 -13.15
C VAL A 209 -16.85 15.21 -12.98
N LEU A 210 -17.58 14.10 -12.86
CA LEU A 210 -19.05 14.11 -12.80
C LEU A 210 -19.63 14.46 -11.41
N HIS A 211 -18.94 14.07 -10.32
CA HIS A 211 -19.48 14.12 -8.95
C HIS A 211 -18.62 14.96 -7.99
N SER A 212 -17.69 15.77 -8.51
CA SER A 212 -16.83 16.64 -7.70
C SER A 212 -15.90 15.86 -6.73
N LEU A 213 -15.24 16.57 -5.82
CA LEU A 213 -14.31 16.01 -4.86
C LEU A 213 -15.03 15.10 -3.83
N PRO A 214 -14.38 14.03 -3.37
CA PRO A 214 -14.94 13.20 -2.30
C PRO A 214 -15.07 13.98 -0.99
N PRO A 215 -15.87 13.51 -0.01
CA PRO A 215 -15.94 14.10 1.32
C PRO A 215 -14.56 14.27 1.96
N ALA A 216 -14.41 15.25 2.85
CA ALA A 216 -13.12 15.61 3.47
C ALA A 216 -12.44 14.43 4.17
N GLU A 217 -13.21 13.51 4.77
CA GLU A 217 -12.72 12.27 5.40
C GLU A 217 -12.05 11.32 4.41
N MET A 218 -12.43 11.40 3.14
CA MET A 218 -11.93 10.55 2.04
C MET A 218 -11.01 11.31 1.08
N ALA A 219 -10.65 12.55 1.37
CA ALA A 219 -9.84 13.41 0.49
C ALA A 219 -8.52 12.74 0.08
N VAL A 220 -7.86 12.08 1.02
CA VAL A 220 -6.58 11.39 0.79
C VAL A 220 -6.71 10.19 -0.14
N SER A 221 -7.92 9.63 -0.31
CA SER A 221 -8.13 8.47 -1.18
C SER A 221 -7.77 8.74 -2.64
N SER A 222 -7.76 10.01 -3.08
CA SER A 222 -7.31 10.40 -4.42
C SER A 222 -5.83 10.08 -4.69
N TRP A 223 -4.99 10.01 -3.64
CA TRP A 223 -3.58 9.64 -3.74
C TRP A 223 -3.38 8.14 -3.99
N LEU A 224 -4.36 7.31 -3.66
CA LEU A 224 -4.25 5.86 -3.81
C LEU A 224 -4.05 5.42 -5.27
N ALA A 225 -4.51 6.20 -6.24
CA ALA A 225 -4.26 5.92 -7.66
C ALA A 225 -2.77 6.04 -8.04
N LEU A 226 -1.97 6.79 -7.27
CA LEU A 226 -0.53 6.82 -7.45
C LEU A 226 0.13 5.46 -7.11
N GLY A 227 -0.52 4.63 -6.29
CA GLY A 227 -0.06 3.28 -5.95
C GLY A 227 0.17 2.42 -7.19
N PRO A 228 -0.88 2.06 -7.95
CA PRO A 228 -0.74 1.25 -9.15
C PRO A 228 0.11 1.92 -10.24
N LEU A 229 0.12 3.24 -10.33
CA LEU A 229 0.99 3.94 -11.28
C LEU A 229 2.46 3.84 -10.87
N GLY A 230 2.76 3.92 -9.57
CA GLY A 230 4.11 3.75 -9.04
C GLY A 230 4.58 2.31 -9.09
N THR A 231 3.78 1.36 -8.56
CA THR A 231 4.15 -0.07 -8.57
C THR A 231 4.11 -0.70 -9.95
N GLY A 232 3.18 -0.28 -10.81
CA GLY A 232 3.14 -0.71 -12.20
C GLY A 232 4.38 -0.30 -12.99
N ALA A 233 4.84 0.95 -12.81
CA ALA A 233 6.10 1.43 -13.39
C ALA A 233 7.30 0.68 -12.80
N LEU A 234 7.39 0.59 -11.46
CA LEU A 234 8.47 -0.11 -10.75
C LEU A 234 8.55 -1.58 -11.16
N GLY A 235 7.40 -2.27 -11.25
CA GLY A 235 7.32 -3.67 -11.66
C GLY A 235 7.89 -3.89 -13.06
N LEU A 236 7.50 -3.07 -14.05
CA LEU A 236 8.05 -3.16 -15.41
C LEU A 236 9.56 -2.90 -15.43
N LEU A 237 10.04 -1.90 -14.71
CA LEU A 237 11.46 -1.57 -14.63
C LEU A 237 12.27 -2.73 -14.01
N LEU A 238 11.80 -3.31 -12.92
CA LEU A 238 12.50 -4.39 -12.22
C LEU A 238 12.41 -5.71 -13.00
N LEU A 239 11.25 -6.08 -13.56
CA LEU A 239 11.07 -7.26 -14.39
C LEU A 239 11.94 -7.18 -15.64
N GLY A 240 11.93 -6.02 -16.31
CA GLY A 240 12.77 -5.77 -17.49
C GLY A 240 14.25 -5.84 -17.16
N HIS A 241 14.68 -5.30 -16.01
CA HIS A 241 16.07 -5.36 -15.56
C HIS A 241 16.52 -6.80 -15.23
N ALA A 242 15.66 -7.60 -14.62
CA ALA A 242 15.97 -8.97 -14.24
C ALA A 242 15.94 -9.95 -15.43
N ALA A 243 15.13 -9.69 -16.47
CA ALA A 243 14.87 -10.63 -17.56
C ALA A 243 16.13 -11.07 -18.34
N PRO A 244 17.08 -10.19 -18.73
CA PRO A 244 18.26 -10.60 -19.48
C PRO A 244 19.07 -11.66 -18.76
N ALA A 245 19.35 -11.48 -17.46
CA ALA A 245 20.10 -12.43 -16.66
C ALA A 245 19.31 -13.71 -16.36
N ALA A 246 18.02 -13.56 -16.02
CA ALA A 246 17.16 -14.71 -15.73
C ALA A 246 16.96 -15.63 -16.93
N PHE A 247 16.88 -15.09 -18.14
CA PHE A 247 16.58 -15.87 -19.34
C PHE A 247 17.82 -16.47 -20.01
N VAL A 248 19.05 -16.17 -19.56
CA VAL A 248 20.27 -16.80 -20.07
C VAL A 248 20.17 -18.31 -19.99
N GLY A 249 20.50 -18.99 -21.11
CA GLY A 249 20.45 -20.46 -21.19
C GLY A 249 19.05 -21.08 -21.29
N SER A 250 18.00 -20.27 -21.26
CA SER A 250 16.62 -20.71 -21.49
C SER A 250 16.18 -20.51 -22.94
N LYS A 251 15.02 -21.10 -23.33
CA LYS A 251 14.38 -20.83 -24.63
C LYS A 251 13.93 -19.37 -24.79
N LEU A 252 13.92 -18.60 -23.71
CA LEU A 252 13.48 -17.21 -23.67
C LEU A 252 14.64 -16.21 -23.77
N ALA A 253 15.90 -16.68 -23.93
CA ALA A 253 17.08 -15.82 -23.99
C ALA A 253 16.95 -14.68 -25.02
N PHE A 254 16.29 -14.96 -26.16
CA PHE A 254 16.13 -13.99 -27.25
C PHE A 254 15.25 -12.78 -26.87
N ILE A 255 14.37 -12.89 -25.87
CA ILE A 255 13.49 -11.80 -25.46
C ILE A 255 14.01 -11.01 -24.24
N GLY A 256 15.13 -11.43 -23.65
CA GLY A 256 15.66 -10.77 -22.44
C GLY A 256 15.94 -9.28 -22.65
N SER A 257 16.66 -8.92 -23.73
CA SER A 257 16.94 -7.52 -24.08
C SER A 257 15.69 -6.75 -24.51
N VAL A 258 14.75 -7.41 -25.18
CA VAL A 258 13.47 -6.81 -25.54
C VAL A 258 12.67 -6.48 -24.27
N ALA A 259 12.61 -7.42 -23.32
CA ALA A 259 11.95 -7.22 -22.03
C ALA A 259 12.56 -6.05 -21.25
N GLN A 260 13.89 -5.88 -21.30
CA GLN A 260 14.57 -4.74 -20.70
C GLN A 260 14.15 -3.42 -21.35
N GLY A 261 14.13 -3.35 -22.67
CA GLY A 261 13.69 -2.16 -23.40
C GLY A 261 12.23 -1.79 -23.12
N ILE A 262 11.33 -2.80 -23.13
CA ILE A 262 9.93 -2.62 -22.75
C ILE A 262 9.82 -2.16 -21.28
N GLY A 263 10.64 -2.70 -20.38
CA GLY A 263 10.69 -2.31 -18.98
C GLY A 263 10.96 -0.82 -18.80
N VAL A 264 11.98 -0.29 -19.49
CA VAL A 264 12.36 1.12 -19.41
C VAL A 264 11.30 2.02 -20.05
N ILE A 265 10.89 1.73 -21.29
CA ILE A 265 9.93 2.59 -22.01
C ILE A 265 8.54 2.49 -21.37
N GLY A 266 8.06 1.29 -21.11
CA GLY A 266 6.76 1.07 -20.48
C GLY A 266 6.71 1.62 -19.07
N GLY A 267 7.79 1.40 -18.29
CA GLY A 267 7.95 2.00 -16.96
C GLY A 267 7.90 3.53 -16.99
N LEU A 268 8.57 4.16 -17.95
CA LEU A 268 8.55 5.61 -18.15
C LEU A 268 7.14 6.12 -18.50
N VAL A 269 6.42 5.43 -19.37
CA VAL A 269 5.03 5.81 -19.76
C VAL A 269 4.10 5.76 -18.54
N VAL A 270 4.13 4.67 -17.76
CA VAL A 270 3.29 4.53 -16.56
C VAL A 270 3.73 5.54 -15.49
N TRP A 271 5.03 5.77 -15.32
CA TRP A 271 5.57 6.78 -14.42
C TRP A 271 5.11 8.19 -14.78
N ALA A 272 5.14 8.55 -16.07
CA ALA A 272 4.69 9.87 -16.54
C ALA A 272 3.20 10.10 -16.24
N TYR A 273 2.37 9.05 -16.41
CA TYR A 273 0.97 9.12 -15.99
C TYR A 273 0.86 9.28 -14.47
N GLY A 274 1.73 8.60 -13.69
CA GLY A 274 1.83 8.77 -12.25
C GLY A 274 2.23 10.20 -11.83
N ALA A 275 3.17 10.81 -12.53
CA ALA A 275 3.58 12.20 -12.29
C ALA A 275 2.42 13.18 -12.52
N TRP A 276 1.67 12.99 -13.62
CA TRP A 276 0.46 13.78 -13.88
C TRP A 276 -0.59 13.58 -12.78
N TRP A 277 -0.83 12.32 -12.36
CA TRP A 277 -1.78 12.03 -11.30
C TRP A 277 -1.34 12.61 -9.95
N LEU A 278 -0.04 12.56 -9.62
CA LEU A 278 0.51 13.17 -8.41
C LEU A 278 0.21 14.67 -8.37
N ALA A 279 0.46 15.38 -9.47
CA ALA A 279 0.17 16.81 -9.57
C ALA A 279 -1.33 17.08 -9.35
N LEU A 280 -2.21 16.28 -9.96
CA LEU A 280 -3.66 16.38 -9.78
C LEU A 280 -4.06 16.08 -8.32
N ALA A 281 -3.52 15.02 -7.71
CA ALA A 281 -3.83 14.62 -6.34
C ALA A 281 -3.40 15.69 -5.32
N VAL A 282 -2.23 16.32 -5.52
CA VAL A 282 -1.78 17.47 -4.74
C VAL A 282 -2.75 18.63 -4.88
N ALA A 283 -3.13 18.99 -6.11
CA ALA A 283 -4.06 20.09 -6.38
C ALA A 283 -5.43 19.84 -5.71
N MET A 284 -5.95 18.60 -5.77
CA MET A 284 -7.22 18.22 -5.12
C MET A 284 -7.17 18.38 -3.60
N VAL A 285 -6.07 17.94 -2.96
CA VAL A 285 -5.89 18.10 -1.49
C VAL A 285 -5.79 19.58 -1.11
N LEU A 286 -5.06 20.40 -1.89
CA LEU A 286 -4.95 21.85 -1.65
C LEU A 286 -6.30 22.55 -1.81
N ALA A 287 -7.09 22.16 -2.80
CA ALA A 287 -8.42 22.70 -3.02
C ALA A 287 -9.39 22.43 -1.85
N GLN A 288 -9.23 21.29 -1.16
CA GLN A 288 -10.03 20.94 0.02
C GLN A 288 -9.58 21.62 1.31
N ARG A 289 -8.59 22.51 1.26
CA ARG A 289 -8.04 23.22 2.42
C ARG A 289 -7.52 22.25 3.49
N PRO A 290 -6.26 21.79 3.40
CA PRO A 290 -5.68 20.69 4.21
C PRO A 290 -5.88 20.84 5.72
N HIS A 291 -5.92 22.08 6.25
CA HIS A 291 -6.13 22.37 7.68
C HIS A 291 -7.54 21.98 8.20
N LYS A 292 -8.49 21.71 7.30
CA LYS A 292 -9.86 21.27 7.63
C LYS A 292 -10.06 19.76 7.46
N LEU A 293 -9.04 19.03 6.99
CA LEU A 293 -9.16 17.60 6.80
C LEU A 293 -9.09 16.87 8.15
N PRO A 294 -10.13 16.09 8.53
CA PRO A 294 -10.09 15.32 9.75
C PRO A 294 -9.04 14.21 9.64
N PHE A 295 -8.26 14.01 10.70
CA PHE A 295 -7.29 12.92 10.74
C PHE A 295 -8.00 11.58 10.96
N ASN A 296 -7.70 10.61 10.11
CA ASN A 296 -8.13 9.23 10.22
C ASN A 296 -7.06 8.30 9.59
N MET A 297 -7.25 6.98 9.71
CA MET A 297 -6.30 5.99 9.17
C MET A 297 -6.12 6.08 7.64
N GLY A 298 -7.04 6.71 6.90
CA GLY A 298 -6.92 6.98 5.48
C GLY A 298 -5.74 7.89 5.11
N TRP A 299 -5.19 8.67 6.08
CA TRP A 299 -4.00 9.49 5.85
C TRP A 299 -2.75 8.67 5.52
N TRP A 300 -2.70 7.40 5.88
CA TRP A 300 -1.65 6.49 5.42
C TRP A 300 -1.64 6.31 3.90
N GLY A 301 -2.73 6.67 3.21
CA GLY A 301 -2.78 6.78 1.75
C GLY A 301 -1.82 7.81 1.15
N PHE A 302 -1.29 8.75 1.93
CA PHE A 302 -0.20 9.63 1.49
C PHE A 302 1.15 8.92 1.41
N THR A 303 1.35 7.85 2.14
CA THR A 303 2.66 7.24 2.32
C THR A 303 2.98 6.19 1.25
N PHE A 304 2.40 5.00 1.31
CA PHE A 304 2.77 3.90 0.41
C PHE A 304 2.72 4.30 -1.08
N PRO A 305 1.63 4.94 -1.60
CA PRO A 305 1.56 5.31 -3.01
C PRO A 305 2.70 6.25 -3.45
N LEU A 306 2.98 7.27 -2.65
CA LEU A 306 4.10 8.17 -2.92
C LEU A 306 5.43 7.42 -2.84
N GLY A 307 5.60 6.54 -1.84
CA GLY A 307 6.83 5.79 -1.64
C GLY A 307 7.17 4.87 -2.82
N VAL A 308 6.19 4.12 -3.35
CA VAL A 308 6.43 3.26 -4.51
C VAL A 308 6.66 4.05 -5.79
N PHE A 309 6.05 5.22 -5.93
CA PHE A 309 6.32 6.15 -7.03
C PHE A 309 7.76 6.69 -6.96
N ILE A 310 8.27 6.98 -5.77
CA ILE A 310 9.68 7.38 -5.56
C ILE A 310 10.62 6.22 -5.90
N LEU A 311 10.30 4.99 -5.48
CA LEU A 311 11.10 3.81 -5.84
C LEU A 311 11.18 3.62 -7.37
N ALA A 312 10.07 3.83 -8.09
CA ALA A 312 10.05 3.82 -9.56
C ALA A 312 10.91 4.95 -10.15
N THR A 313 10.86 6.14 -9.57
CA THR A 313 11.68 7.29 -9.98
C THR A 313 13.17 7.00 -9.80
N ASN A 314 13.56 6.42 -8.67
CA ASN A 314 14.95 6.02 -8.41
C ASN A 314 15.40 4.90 -9.37
N ALA A 315 14.53 3.94 -9.68
CA ALA A 315 14.81 2.88 -10.66
C ALA A 315 15.01 3.45 -12.06
N LEU A 316 14.21 4.44 -12.49
CA LEU A 316 14.42 5.17 -13.74
C LEU A 316 15.78 5.89 -13.75
N GLY A 317 16.13 6.58 -12.66
CA GLY A 317 17.43 7.22 -12.51
C GLY A 317 18.60 6.25 -12.67
N ALA A 318 18.50 5.09 -12.02
CA ALA A 318 19.52 4.04 -12.07
C ALA A 318 19.65 3.41 -13.48
N GLN A 319 18.54 3.17 -14.18
CA GLN A 319 18.55 2.49 -15.47
C GLN A 319 18.82 3.43 -16.65
N THR A 320 18.48 4.72 -16.55
CA THR A 320 18.68 5.71 -17.62
C THR A 320 19.95 6.53 -17.44
N GLY A 321 20.53 6.60 -16.24
CA GLY A 321 21.65 7.47 -15.90
C GLY A 321 21.29 8.96 -15.84
N LEU A 322 20.01 9.32 -15.96
CA LEU A 322 19.55 10.72 -15.96
C LEU A 322 19.46 11.28 -14.55
N ALA A 323 20.32 12.25 -14.24
CA ALA A 323 20.40 12.91 -12.94
C ALA A 323 19.06 13.52 -12.47
N ALA A 324 18.21 13.94 -13.41
CA ALA A 324 16.89 14.51 -13.11
C ALA A 324 16.01 13.55 -12.27
N PHE A 325 15.98 12.25 -12.61
CA PHE A 325 15.23 11.27 -11.84
C PHE A 325 15.84 11.05 -10.46
N THR A 326 17.17 10.98 -10.35
CA THR A 326 17.86 10.81 -9.06
C THR A 326 17.59 11.97 -8.14
N ILE A 327 17.71 13.22 -8.63
CA ILE A 327 17.42 14.44 -7.86
C ILE A 327 15.95 14.47 -7.44
N ALA A 328 15.02 14.19 -8.36
CA ALA A 328 13.60 14.15 -8.07
C ALA A 328 13.28 13.07 -7.00
N GLY A 329 13.84 11.87 -7.12
CA GLY A 329 13.65 10.79 -6.16
C GLY A 329 14.12 11.14 -4.76
N HIS A 330 15.33 11.71 -4.62
CA HIS A 330 15.87 12.15 -3.33
C HIS A 330 15.05 13.29 -2.72
N THR A 331 14.64 14.28 -3.52
CA THR A 331 13.79 15.39 -3.06
C THR A 331 12.44 14.91 -2.58
N MET A 332 11.78 14.05 -3.36
CA MET A 332 10.50 13.45 -2.97
C MET A 332 10.64 12.54 -1.74
N THR A 333 11.78 11.86 -1.54
CA THR A 333 12.02 11.08 -0.31
C THR A 333 12.04 11.99 0.92
N GLY A 334 12.62 13.19 0.84
CA GLY A 334 12.56 14.19 1.92
C GLY A 334 11.11 14.57 2.27
N VAL A 335 10.29 14.87 1.26
CA VAL A 335 8.86 15.14 1.45
C VAL A 335 8.13 13.94 2.05
N PHE A 336 8.42 12.74 1.56
CA PHE A 336 7.85 11.49 2.08
C PHE A 336 8.16 11.29 3.56
N VAL A 337 9.40 11.49 4.00
CA VAL A 337 9.81 11.37 5.41
C VAL A 337 9.01 12.34 6.29
N ALA A 338 8.82 13.58 5.84
CA ALA A 338 8.03 14.57 6.57
C ALA A 338 6.54 14.17 6.68
N LEU A 339 5.95 13.71 5.58
CA LEU A 339 4.56 13.23 5.56
C LEU A 339 4.39 11.97 6.45
N TRP A 340 5.31 11.00 6.33
CA TRP A 340 5.30 9.80 7.17
C TRP A 340 5.39 10.17 8.65
N GLY A 341 6.33 11.07 9.01
CA GLY A 341 6.49 11.53 10.39
C GLY A 341 5.23 12.17 10.95
N LEU A 342 4.57 13.03 10.17
CA LEU A 342 3.31 13.66 10.55
C LEU A 342 2.21 12.63 10.79
N VAL A 343 2.03 11.69 9.84
CA VAL A 343 0.99 10.66 9.92
C VAL A 343 1.28 9.69 11.06
N ALA A 344 2.52 9.26 11.25
CA ALA A 344 2.94 8.36 12.32
C ALA A 344 2.72 8.98 13.70
N LEU A 345 3.12 10.24 13.91
CA LEU A 345 2.91 10.95 15.18
C LEU A 345 1.42 11.06 15.52
N ARG A 346 0.57 11.44 14.55
CA ARG A 346 -0.87 11.51 14.76
C ARG A 346 -1.49 10.14 15.03
N THR A 347 -0.99 9.10 14.34
CA THR A 347 -1.44 7.71 14.56
C THR A 347 -1.06 7.23 15.97
N LEU A 348 0.18 7.48 16.41
CA LEU A 348 0.62 7.15 17.77
C LEU A 348 -0.24 7.83 18.82
N CYS A 349 -0.52 9.13 18.67
CA CYS A 349 -1.40 9.86 19.60
C CYS A 349 -2.81 9.26 19.62
N GLY A 350 -3.40 9.02 18.46
CA GLY A 350 -4.76 8.46 18.35
C GLY A 350 -4.86 7.01 18.84
N ALA A 351 -3.81 6.21 18.60
CA ALA A 351 -3.71 4.84 19.10
C ALA A 351 -3.57 4.82 20.62
N TYR A 352 -2.73 5.71 21.19
CA TYR A 352 -2.58 5.83 22.64
C TYR A 352 -3.91 6.16 23.33
N HIS A 353 -4.71 7.06 22.78
CA HIS A 353 -6.04 7.39 23.31
C HIS A 353 -7.10 6.33 22.97
N GLY A 354 -6.86 5.46 22.01
CA GLY A 354 -7.81 4.46 21.52
C GLY A 354 -8.80 4.99 20.49
N SER A 355 -8.76 6.27 20.13
CA SER A 355 -9.75 6.92 19.25
C SER A 355 -9.70 6.46 17.80
N LEU A 356 -8.62 5.80 17.37
CA LEU A 356 -8.48 5.25 16.01
C LEU A 356 -8.97 3.79 15.90
N PHE A 357 -9.26 3.12 17.01
CA PHE A 357 -9.86 1.78 16.99
C PHE A 357 -11.38 1.90 16.91
N VAL A 358 -11.85 2.25 15.71
CA VAL A 358 -13.28 2.40 15.41
C VAL A 358 -13.59 1.70 14.10
N SER A 359 -14.50 0.72 14.15
CA SER A 359 -15.01 0.03 12.98
C SER A 359 -16.38 0.59 12.58
N PRO A 360 -16.61 0.94 11.31
CA PRO A 360 -17.94 1.39 10.86
C PRO A 360 -19.00 0.28 10.98
N CYS A 361 -18.59 -0.98 11.06
CA CYS A 361 -19.50 -2.13 11.18
C CYS A 361 -19.84 -2.50 12.63
N VAL A 362 -19.20 -1.86 13.62
CA VAL A 362 -19.36 -2.23 15.04
C VAL A 362 -19.62 -0.98 15.87
N PRO A 363 -20.81 -0.84 16.49
CA PRO A 363 -21.08 0.33 17.33
C PRO A 363 -20.10 0.38 18.50
N PRO A 364 -19.46 1.53 18.76
CA PRO A 364 -18.55 1.67 19.88
C PRO A 364 -19.33 1.55 21.21
N ARG A 365 -18.77 0.83 22.18
CA ARG A 365 -19.15 0.92 23.58
C ARG A 365 -18.35 2.05 24.22
N THR A 366 -18.82 3.29 24.08
CA THR A 366 -18.16 4.46 24.64
C THR A 366 -18.80 4.84 25.99
N LYS A 367 -17.99 5.30 26.93
CA LYS A 367 -18.52 6.03 28.10
C LYS A 367 -19.23 7.27 27.58
N MET A 368 -20.55 7.30 27.68
CA MET A 368 -21.33 8.52 27.38
C MET A 368 -21.01 9.58 28.46
N SER A 369 -20.10 10.48 28.13
CA SER A 369 -19.91 11.72 28.88
C SER A 369 -20.19 12.90 27.93
N GLY A 370 -21.44 13.38 27.96
CA GLY A 370 -21.87 14.61 27.32
C GLY A 370 -22.60 14.44 25.96
N PRO A 371 -23.42 15.43 25.55
CA PRO A 371 -24.21 15.37 24.32
C PRO A 371 -23.28 15.37 23.10
N VAL A 372 -23.25 14.26 22.42
CA VAL A 372 -22.55 14.10 21.14
C VAL A 372 -23.32 14.87 20.08
N GLY A 373 -22.68 15.88 19.51
CA GLY A 373 -23.15 16.49 18.27
C GLY A 373 -23.35 15.37 17.22
N ALA A 374 -24.51 15.40 16.56
CA ALA A 374 -25.01 14.35 15.69
C ALA A 374 -23.96 13.93 14.63
N VAL A 375 -23.36 12.76 14.84
CA VAL A 375 -22.69 12.01 13.79
C VAL A 375 -23.79 11.45 12.91
N ALA A 376 -23.77 11.81 11.62
CA ALA A 376 -24.70 11.28 10.63
C ALA A 376 -24.74 9.75 10.68
N PRO A 377 -25.92 9.13 10.53
CA PRO A 377 -26.04 7.68 10.65
C PRO A 377 -25.23 6.99 9.56
N ALA A 378 -24.21 6.24 9.97
CA ALA A 378 -23.51 5.31 9.10
C ALA A 378 -24.53 4.36 8.47
N SER A 379 -24.48 4.19 7.16
CA SER A 379 -25.28 3.19 6.44
C SER A 379 -25.10 1.84 7.13
N ARG A 380 -26.16 1.31 7.71
CA ARG A 380 -26.16 0.04 8.43
C ARG A 380 -25.76 -1.08 7.49
N CYS A 381 -24.86 -1.96 7.94
CA CYS A 381 -24.63 -3.25 7.31
C CYS A 381 -25.95 -4.05 7.38
N GLY A 382 -26.67 -4.12 6.28
CA GLY A 382 -27.87 -4.90 6.10
C GLY A 382 -27.87 -5.57 4.74
#